data_a3ce4c526f2b0d8310c2c208770f1aca
#
_entry.id   a3ce4c526f2b0d8310c2c208770f1aca
#
_cell.length_a   1.000
_cell.length_b   1.000
_cell.length_c   1.000
_cell.angle_alpha   90.00
_cell.angle_beta   90.00
_cell.angle_gamma   90.00
#
_symmetry.space_group_name_H-M   'P 1'
#
loop_
_entity.id
_entity.type
_entity.pdbx_description
1 polymer ?
#
loop_
_entity_poly.entity_id
_entity_poly.type
_entity_poly.pdbx_seq_one_letter_code
_entity_poly.pdbx_strand_id
1 'polypeptide(L)'
;MKKSISRLFLVGAISSLALVSCNNDDDNKGGDTNPSGFVANPQDFKGELKSGDKVTLDASKVYYLTGSLQVDEGAVLTIPAGTQIIANGGTSSYIAVAQGGQIFANGTADKPVVFSSDKKTPGSWGGVVLCGKAPINKAKSATAEVSQLTYGGDVSNDNSGTITYTRIEYAGAIYNSEKEFNGLSLFGVGSGTKIEYVQLYAGSDDGIEFFGGTVNTKYIVSNENEDDQFDWTEGWNGTNEFWYGKEGRSKGTRGIEAANNSSNNLLTPISN
;
A
#
# COMPACT_ATOMS: atom_id res chain seq x y z
N MET A 1 -40.79 62.95 53.41
CA MET A 1 -40.60 61.51 53.55
C MET A 1 -41.77 60.80 52.88
N LYS A 2 -41.61 60.34 51.64
CA LYS A 2 -42.52 59.39 50.97
C LYS A 2 -41.69 58.62 49.98
N LYS A 3 -41.59 57.29 50.19
CA LYS A 3 -40.91 56.36 49.34
C LYS A 3 -41.79 55.99 48.13
N SER A 4 -41.34 56.17 46.93
CA SER A 4 -42.02 55.65 45.74
C SER A 4 -41.43 54.33 45.37
N ILE A 5 -42.29 53.32 45.25
CA ILE A 5 -41.90 51.97 44.80
C ILE A 5 -42.27 51.85 43.31
N SER A 6 -41.27 51.78 42.47
CA SER A 6 -41.49 51.49 41.05
C SER A 6 -41.52 49.97 40.83
N ARG A 7 -42.62 49.44 40.27
CA ARG A 7 -42.77 48.05 39.88
C ARG A 7 -42.25 47.88 38.47
N LEU A 8 -41.20 47.09 38.30
CA LEU A 8 -40.67 46.65 37.01
C LEU A 8 -41.37 45.33 36.62
N PHE A 9 -42.07 45.38 35.49
CA PHE A 9 -42.64 44.16 34.90
C PHE A 9 -41.54 43.42 34.13
N LEU A 10 -41.23 42.21 34.52
CA LEU A 10 -40.32 41.32 33.81
C LEU A 10 -41.17 40.44 32.87
N VAL A 11 -41.02 40.65 31.54
CA VAL A 11 -41.60 39.79 30.53
C VAL A 11 -40.66 38.61 30.33
N GLY A 12 -41.08 37.44 30.74
CA GLY A 12 -40.31 36.20 30.53
C GLY A 12 -40.48 35.69 29.11
N ALA A 13 -39.40 35.65 28.37
CA ALA A 13 -39.32 34.93 27.10
C ALA A 13 -38.98 33.47 27.40
N ILE A 14 -39.92 32.56 27.14
CA ILE A 14 -39.70 31.12 27.22
C ILE A 14 -39.01 30.70 25.90
N SER A 15 -37.71 30.49 25.96
CA SER A 15 -36.97 29.82 24.88
C SER A 15 -37.00 28.29 25.12
N SER A 16 -37.72 27.60 24.26
CA SER A 16 -37.73 26.15 24.19
C SER A 16 -36.37 25.62 23.74
N LEU A 17 -35.60 25.11 24.69
CA LEU A 17 -34.42 24.29 24.35
C LEU A 17 -34.91 22.93 23.84
N ALA A 18 -34.69 22.68 22.56
CA ALA A 18 -34.73 21.33 22.02
C ALA A 18 -33.51 20.58 22.54
N LEU A 19 -33.73 19.62 23.44
CA LEU A 19 -32.70 18.65 23.83
C LEU A 19 -32.48 17.70 22.68
N VAL A 20 -31.39 17.91 21.90
CA VAL A 20 -30.85 16.89 21.03
C VAL A 20 -30.14 15.89 21.96
N SER A 21 -30.74 14.73 22.13
CA SER A 21 -30.12 13.60 22.80
C SER A 21 -28.99 13.07 21.89
N CYS A 22 -27.76 13.45 22.17
CA CYS A 22 -26.61 12.72 21.68
C CYS A 22 -26.46 11.48 22.57
N ASN A 23 -26.77 10.31 22.03
CA ASN A 23 -26.26 9.07 22.59
C ASN A 23 -24.74 9.06 22.34
N ASN A 24 -24.00 9.35 23.39
CA ASN A 24 -22.58 9.05 23.45
C ASN A 24 -22.45 7.59 23.88
N ASP A 25 -22.32 6.71 22.91
CA ASP A 25 -21.63 5.44 23.12
C ASP A 25 -20.15 5.71 22.83
N ASP A 26 -19.42 6.08 23.91
CA ASP A 26 -17.96 6.17 23.91
C ASP A 26 -17.35 4.77 23.88
N ASP A 27 -17.31 4.14 22.71
CA ASP A 27 -16.30 3.16 22.37
C ASP A 27 -15.22 3.84 21.52
N ASN A 28 -14.22 4.38 22.20
CA ASN A 28 -13.02 4.97 21.59
C ASN A 28 -12.10 3.86 21.01
N LYS A 29 -12.59 3.16 20.01
CA LYS A 29 -11.79 2.47 19.00
C LYS A 29 -11.57 3.49 17.91
N GLY A 30 -10.30 3.76 17.55
CA GLY A 30 -9.96 4.62 16.43
C GLY A 30 -10.75 4.21 15.20
N GLY A 31 -11.94 4.78 15.05
CA GLY A 31 -12.93 4.37 14.07
C GLY A 31 -12.50 4.80 12.67
N ASP A 32 -12.84 3.99 11.69
CA ASP A 32 -12.70 4.33 10.28
C ASP A 32 -13.39 5.68 10.01
N THR A 33 -12.68 6.56 9.33
CA THR A 33 -13.22 7.80 8.81
C THR A 33 -13.18 7.73 7.29
N ASN A 34 -14.34 7.73 6.65
CA ASN A 34 -14.45 7.60 5.20
C ASN A 34 -15.24 8.78 4.62
N PRO A 35 -14.63 9.98 4.57
CA PRO A 35 -15.30 11.16 4.06
C PRO A 35 -15.67 11.05 2.58
N SER A 36 -15.00 10.18 1.80
CA SER A 36 -15.36 9.90 0.41
C SER A 36 -16.58 8.98 0.27
N GLY A 37 -16.97 8.28 1.35
CA GLY A 37 -17.99 7.24 1.31
C GLY A 37 -17.49 5.89 0.80
N PHE A 38 -16.16 5.67 0.72
CA PHE A 38 -15.61 4.37 0.33
C PHE A 38 -16.08 3.25 1.26
N VAL A 39 -16.49 2.13 0.69
CA VAL A 39 -16.92 0.94 1.42
C VAL A 39 -16.05 -0.25 1.01
N ALA A 40 -15.32 -0.83 1.97
CA ALA A 40 -14.56 -2.06 1.75
C ALA A 40 -15.52 -3.26 1.66
N ASN A 41 -16.12 -3.47 0.47
CA ASN A 41 -17.01 -4.59 0.23
C ASN A 41 -16.20 -5.88 0.04
N PRO A 42 -16.33 -6.91 0.89
CA PRO A 42 -15.56 -8.13 0.75
C PRO A 42 -15.80 -8.88 -0.56
N GLN A 43 -16.99 -8.80 -1.16
CA GLN A 43 -17.31 -9.50 -2.41
C GLN A 43 -16.96 -8.70 -3.67
N ASP A 44 -16.69 -7.41 -3.54
CA ASP A 44 -16.32 -6.52 -4.65
C ASP A 44 -15.36 -5.44 -4.14
N PHE A 45 -14.14 -5.86 -3.75
CA PHE A 45 -13.14 -5.00 -3.15
C PHE A 45 -12.33 -4.33 -4.26
N LYS A 46 -12.58 -3.04 -4.48
CA LYS A 46 -11.92 -2.20 -5.50
C LYS A 46 -12.28 -0.74 -5.31
N GLY A 47 -11.66 0.14 -6.08
CA GLY A 47 -11.96 1.57 -6.14
C GLY A 47 -10.85 2.42 -5.58
N GLU A 48 -11.19 3.57 -5.03
CA GLU A 48 -10.22 4.57 -4.59
C GLU A 48 -10.53 5.07 -3.18
N LEU A 49 -9.56 4.96 -2.28
CA LEU A 49 -9.56 5.66 -1.01
C LEU A 49 -9.05 7.08 -1.25
N LYS A 50 -9.85 8.08 -0.92
CA LYS A 50 -9.52 9.49 -1.11
C LYS A 50 -8.90 10.11 0.14
N SER A 51 -8.32 11.28 -0.01
CA SER A 51 -7.72 12.02 1.11
C SER A 51 -8.67 12.13 2.31
N GLY A 52 -8.18 11.73 3.47
CA GLY A 52 -8.93 11.68 4.71
C GLY A 52 -9.60 10.33 5.02
N ASP A 53 -9.72 9.42 4.04
CA ASP A 53 -10.22 8.08 4.30
C ASP A 53 -9.23 7.28 5.15
N LYS A 54 -9.76 6.62 6.17
CA LYS A 54 -9.03 5.66 7.00
C LYS A 54 -9.86 4.40 7.09
N VAL A 55 -9.44 3.38 6.37
CA VAL A 55 -10.19 2.13 6.21
C VAL A 55 -9.42 0.99 6.84
N THR A 56 -10.06 0.26 7.74
CA THR A 56 -9.52 -0.95 8.36
C THR A 56 -10.33 -2.16 7.91
N LEU A 57 -9.66 -3.16 7.35
CA LEU A 57 -10.34 -4.39 6.93
C LEU A 57 -10.68 -5.27 8.14
N ASP A 58 -11.72 -6.06 7.99
CA ASP A 58 -12.13 -7.05 8.99
C ASP A 58 -11.44 -8.39 8.69
N ALA A 59 -10.48 -8.78 9.54
CA ALA A 59 -9.70 -10.02 9.36
C ALA A 59 -10.53 -11.31 9.41
N SER A 60 -11.79 -11.25 9.84
CA SER A 60 -12.70 -12.40 9.79
C SER A 60 -13.29 -12.66 8.40
N LYS A 61 -13.06 -11.77 7.44
CA LYS A 61 -13.61 -11.81 6.09
C LYS A 61 -12.49 -12.06 5.06
N VAL A 62 -12.85 -12.74 3.97
CA VAL A 62 -12.04 -12.81 2.75
C VAL A 62 -12.50 -11.70 1.81
N TYR A 63 -11.54 -10.93 1.29
CA TYR A 63 -11.81 -9.85 0.34
C TYR A 63 -11.46 -10.30 -1.08
N TYR A 64 -12.42 -10.19 -1.99
CA TYR A 64 -12.21 -10.47 -3.42
C TYR A 64 -11.89 -9.16 -4.15
N LEU A 65 -10.61 -9.01 -4.55
CA LEU A 65 -10.13 -7.86 -5.32
C LEU A 65 -10.58 -8.02 -6.78
N THR A 66 -11.67 -7.38 -7.13
CA THR A 66 -12.32 -7.51 -8.44
C THR A 66 -11.91 -6.45 -9.46
N GLY A 67 -11.11 -5.50 -9.05
CA GLY A 67 -10.54 -4.43 -9.86
C GLY A 67 -9.35 -3.79 -9.15
N SER A 68 -8.85 -2.66 -9.66
CA SER A 68 -7.80 -1.90 -8.97
C SER A 68 -8.32 -1.27 -7.68
N LEU A 69 -7.49 -1.31 -6.66
CA LEU A 69 -7.69 -0.55 -5.42
C LEU A 69 -6.57 0.48 -5.31
N GLN A 70 -6.91 1.76 -5.27
CA GLN A 70 -5.94 2.83 -5.13
C GLN A 70 -6.08 3.52 -3.78
N VAL A 71 -4.95 3.80 -3.14
CA VAL A 71 -4.86 4.56 -1.88
C VAL A 71 -4.22 5.90 -2.20
N ASP A 72 -5.02 6.95 -2.27
CA ASP A 72 -4.58 8.29 -2.66
C ASP A 72 -3.83 9.02 -1.54
N GLU A 73 -3.20 10.16 -1.87
CA GLU A 73 -2.54 11.03 -0.91
C GLU A 73 -3.44 11.37 0.27
N GLY A 74 -2.96 11.17 1.49
CA GLY A 74 -3.70 11.42 2.72
C GLY A 74 -4.74 10.35 3.09
N ALA A 75 -4.84 9.27 2.31
CA ALA A 75 -5.66 8.11 2.65
C ALA A 75 -4.82 7.02 3.34
N VAL A 76 -5.48 6.19 4.13
CA VAL A 76 -4.87 5.08 4.88
C VAL A 76 -5.69 3.81 4.73
N LEU A 77 -5.04 2.73 4.28
CA LEU A 77 -5.59 1.37 4.28
C LEU A 77 -4.87 0.52 5.33
N THR A 78 -5.61 0.00 6.29
CA THR A 78 -5.09 -0.93 7.31
C THR A 78 -5.62 -2.34 7.06
N ILE A 79 -4.71 -3.30 6.98
CA ILE A 79 -4.98 -4.71 6.73
C ILE A 79 -4.46 -5.50 7.92
N PRO A 80 -5.33 -5.89 8.87
CA PRO A 80 -4.93 -6.59 10.09
C PRO A 80 -4.40 -8.00 9.83
N ALA A 81 -3.69 -8.54 10.82
CA ALA A 81 -3.14 -9.90 10.80
C ALA A 81 -4.21 -10.97 10.51
N GLY A 82 -3.90 -11.87 9.60
CA GLY A 82 -4.77 -12.96 9.18
C GLY A 82 -5.77 -12.60 8.07
N THR A 83 -5.79 -11.37 7.61
CA THR A 83 -6.63 -10.96 6.47
C THR A 83 -6.19 -11.68 5.20
N GLN A 84 -7.16 -12.12 4.40
CA GLN A 84 -6.95 -12.71 3.09
C GLN A 84 -7.60 -11.86 2.01
N ILE A 85 -6.82 -11.56 0.96
CA ILE A 85 -7.27 -10.84 -0.23
C ILE A 85 -7.00 -11.73 -1.44
N ILE A 86 -8.06 -12.07 -2.18
CA ILE A 86 -8.02 -12.96 -3.33
C ILE A 86 -8.28 -12.15 -4.60
N ALA A 87 -7.34 -12.20 -5.54
CA ALA A 87 -7.36 -11.41 -6.77
C ALA A 87 -7.26 -12.33 -8.00
N ASN A 88 -8.16 -12.19 -8.96
CA ASN A 88 -8.26 -13.05 -10.13
C ASN A 88 -8.44 -12.30 -11.45
N GLY A 89 -8.28 -10.98 -11.45
CA GLY A 89 -8.59 -10.11 -12.59
C GLY A 89 -7.43 -9.86 -13.57
N GLY A 90 -6.30 -10.57 -13.44
CA GLY A 90 -5.12 -10.27 -14.26
C GLY A 90 -4.67 -8.82 -14.06
N THR A 91 -4.37 -8.11 -15.14
CA THR A 91 -3.94 -6.69 -15.12
C THR A 91 -4.96 -5.72 -14.53
N SER A 92 -6.24 -6.09 -14.45
CA SER A 92 -7.26 -5.19 -13.92
C SER A 92 -7.34 -5.19 -12.39
N SER A 93 -6.80 -6.19 -11.71
CA SER A 93 -6.80 -6.27 -10.25
C SER A 93 -5.39 -6.12 -9.68
N TYR A 94 -5.15 -5.04 -8.97
CA TYR A 94 -3.92 -4.72 -8.26
C TYR A 94 -4.20 -3.74 -7.13
N ILE A 95 -3.27 -3.59 -6.20
CA ILE A 95 -3.34 -2.57 -5.17
C ILE A 95 -2.23 -1.55 -5.44
N ALA A 96 -2.58 -0.27 -5.52
CA ALA A 96 -1.62 0.81 -5.73
C ALA A 96 -1.75 1.87 -4.64
N VAL A 97 -0.61 2.28 -4.07
CA VAL A 97 -0.52 3.36 -3.11
C VAL A 97 0.18 4.53 -3.77
N ALA A 98 -0.54 5.63 -3.94
CA ALA A 98 -0.02 6.86 -4.51
C ALA A 98 0.91 7.59 -3.52
N GLN A 99 1.69 8.55 -4.02
CA GLN A 99 2.52 9.41 -3.18
C GLN A 99 1.70 10.04 -2.04
N GLY A 100 2.14 9.82 -0.79
CA GLY A 100 1.47 10.34 0.40
C GLY A 100 0.24 9.54 0.86
N GLY A 101 -0.16 8.49 0.13
CA GLY A 101 -1.04 7.44 0.63
C GLY A 101 -0.27 6.44 1.49
N GLN A 102 -0.97 5.67 2.33
CA GLN A 102 -0.32 4.67 3.19
C GLN A 102 -1.08 3.36 3.25
N ILE A 103 -0.33 2.25 3.24
CA ILE A 103 -0.84 0.91 3.48
C ILE A 103 -0.18 0.31 4.72
N PHE A 104 -0.96 -0.27 5.61
CA PHE A 104 -0.47 -0.99 6.78
C PHE A 104 -0.93 -2.45 6.72
N ALA A 105 -0.17 -3.29 6.02
CA ALA A 105 -0.37 -4.74 6.03
C ALA A 105 0.42 -5.33 7.19
N ASN A 106 -0.25 -5.45 8.34
CA ASN A 106 0.35 -5.80 9.62
C ASN A 106 0.02 -7.25 10.02
N GLY A 107 0.68 -8.21 9.36
CA GLY A 107 0.60 -9.61 9.75
C GLY A 107 1.38 -9.93 11.02
N THR A 108 1.30 -11.18 11.44
CA THR A 108 2.16 -11.80 12.47
C THR A 108 2.65 -13.15 11.97
N ALA A 109 3.67 -13.73 12.62
CA ALA A 109 4.19 -15.04 12.23
C ALA A 109 3.11 -16.12 12.16
N ASP A 110 2.17 -16.11 13.11
CA ASP A 110 1.06 -17.09 13.18
C ASP A 110 -0.15 -16.71 12.31
N LYS A 111 -0.29 -15.44 11.96
CA LYS A 111 -1.42 -14.89 11.18
C LYS A 111 -0.90 -13.89 10.14
N PRO A 112 -0.25 -14.38 9.08
CA PRO A 112 0.21 -13.47 8.01
C PRO A 112 -0.98 -12.81 7.30
N VAL A 113 -0.74 -11.64 6.72
CA VAL A 113 -1.60 -11.10 5.68
C VAL A 113 -1.30 -11.84 4.39
N VAL A 114 -2.32 -12.25 3.65
CA VAL A 114 -2.16 -13.03 2.42
C VAL A 114 -2.86 -12.33 1.26
N PHE A 115 -2.09 -11.97 0.25
CA PHE A 115 -2.57 -11.59 -1.06
C PHE A 115 -2.33 -12.76 -2.00
N SER A 116 -3.38 -13.32 -2.61
CA SER A 116 -3.28 -14.55 -3.39
C SER A 116 -4.31 -14.61 -4.52
N SER A 117 -4.36 -15.72 -5.21
CA SER A 117 -5.36 -16.01 -6.25
C SER A 117 -5.91 -17.43 -6.11
N ASP A 118 -7.21 -17.60 -6.34
CA ASP A 118 -7.83 -18.92 -6.42
C ASP A 118 -7.33 -19.74 -7.61
N LYS A 119 -6.88 -19.08 -8.67
CA LYS A 119 -6.31 -19.72 -9.87
C LYS A 119 -4.97 -20.39 -9.59
N LYS A 120 -4.22 -19.87 -8.61
CA LYS A 120 -2.89 -20.37 -8.21
C LYS A 120 -1.93 -20.55 -9.40
N THR A 121 -1.96 -19.59 -10.31
CA THR A 121 -1.07 -19.54 -11.48
C THR A 121 -0.38 -18.19 -11.51
N PRO A 122 0.91 -18.13 -11.88
CA PRO A 122 1.62 -16.87 -12.09
C PRO A 122 0.82 -15.91 -12.99
N GLY A 123 0.87 -14.61 -12.71
CA GLY A 123 0.16 -13.60 -13.50
C GLY A 123 -1.36 -13.54 -13.29
N SER A 124 -1.89 -14.19 -12.27
CA SER A 124 -3.34 -14.15 -11.99
C SER A 124 -3.87 -12.78 -11.62
N TRP A 125 -3.01 -11.88 -11.18
CA TRP A 125 -3.31 -10.50 -10.81
C TRP A 125 -2.05 -9.63 -10.87
N GLY A 126 -2.19 -8.28 -10.74
CA GLY A 126 -1.09 -7.37 -10.89
C GLY A 126 -0.06 -7.43 -9.76
N GLY A 127 -0.48 -7.41 -8.52
CA GLY A 127 0.44 -7.31 -7.38
C GLY A 127 0.19 -6.06 -6.53
N VAL A 128 1.19 -5.70 -5.72
CA VAL A 128 1.16 -4.51 -4.85
C VAL A 128 2.17 -3.49 -5.35
N VAL A 129 1.72 -2.25 -5.57
CA VAL A 129 2.51 -1.14 -6.10
C VAL A 129 2.55 -0.01 -5.07
N LEU A 130 3.74 0.43 -4.67
CA LEU A 130 3.94 1.60 -3.83
C LEU A 130 4.66 2.69 -4.63
N CYS A 131 4.12 3.91 -4.65
CA CYS A 131 4.71 5.09 -5.27
C CYS A 131 5.06 6.11 -4.19
N GLY A 132 6.35 6.35 -3.96
CA GLY A 132 6.86 7.26 -2.94
C GLY A 132 7.47 8.54 -3.52
N LYS A 133 7.90 9.42 -2.63
CA LYS A 133 8.50 10.74 -2.90
C LYS A 133 10.03 10.75 -2.74
N ALA A 134 10.67 9.58 -2.62
CA ALA A 134 12.12 9.47 -2.47
C ALA A 134 12.86 9.65 -3.82
N PRO A 135 14.16 10.02 -3.79
CA PRO A 135 14.92 10.29 -5.01
C PRO A 135 15.01 9.08 -5.94
N ILE A 136 14.97 9.37 -7.22
CA ILE A 136 15.28 8.46 -8.32
C ILE A 136 16.31 9.13 -9.23
N ASN A 137 17.08 8.37 -10.00
CA ASN A 137 18.08 8.96 -10.89
C ASN A 137 17.65 9.08 -12.36
N LYS A 138 16.45 8.68 -12.69
CA LYS A 138 15.86 8.82 -14.03
C LYS A 138 15.43 10.26 -14.32
N ALA A 139 14.79 10.91 -13.34
CA ALA A 139 14.32 12.29 -13.39
C ALA A 139 14.03 12.77 -11.96
N LYS A 140 13.57 14.01 -11.78
CA LYS A 140 13.10 14.48 -10.48
C LYS A 140 11.84 13.69 -10.02
N SER A 141 10.95 13.40 -10.97
CA SER A 141 9.81 12.51 -10.80
C SER A 141 9.49 11.84 -12.14
N ALA A 142 8.80 10.72 -12.09
CA ALA A 142 8.41 9.96 -13.27
C ALA A 142 7.00 9.37 -13.08
N THR A 143 6.48 8.72 -14.12
CA THR A 143 5.24 7.95 -14.08
C THR A 143 5.58 6.48 -14.00
N ALA A 144 5.00 5.77 -13.04
CA ALA A 144 5.17 4.33 -12.89
C ALA A 144 4.69 3.61 -14.15
N GLU A 145 5.42 2.63 -14.60
CA GLU A 145 5.12 1.89 -15.82
C GLU A 145 3.83 1.09 -15.74
N VAL A 146 3.48 0.67 -14.52
CA VAL A 146 2.17 0.12 -14.17
C VAL A 146 1.44 1.11 -13.26
N SER A 147 0.12 1.03 -13.13
CA SER A 147 -0.72 1.94 -12.33
C SER A 147 -0.80 3.40 -12.81
N GLN A 148 0.13 3.89 -13.62
CA GLN A 148 0.18 5.29 -14.11
C GLN A 148 0.28 6.37 -13.01
N LEU A 149 0.73 6.01 -11.82
CA LEU A 149 0.93 6.93 -10.70
C LEU A 149 2.28 7.65 -10.80
N THR A 150 2.35 8.87 -10.28
CA THR A 150 3.60 9.61 -10.16
C THR A 150 4.44 9.06 -9.02
N TYR A 151 5.77 8.99 -9.21
CA TYR A 151 6.74 8.64 -8.18
C TYR A 151 8.02 9.46 -8.28
N GLY A 152 8.88 9.37 -7.26
CA GLY A 152 10.10 10.13 -7.19
C GLY A 152 9.91 11.52 -6.59
N GLY A 153 10.98 12.16 -6.19
CA GLY A 153 11.03 13.45 -5.52
C GLY A 153 12.33 13.65 -4.78
N ASP A 154 12.27 14.33 -3.64
CA ASP A 154 13.42 14.70 -2.81
C ASP A 154 13.26 14.35 -1.32
N VAL A 155 12.25 13.52 -1.00
CA VAL A 155 11.93 13.12 0.39
C VAL A 155 12.48 11.72 0.65
N SER A 156 13.77 11.62 0.97
CA SER A 156 14.44 10.33 1.18
C SER A 156 13.81 9.47 2.27
N ASN A 157 13.19 10.06 3.28
CA ASN A 157 12.48 9.36 4.36
C ASN A 157 10.96 9.29 4.14
N ASP A 158 10.50 9.38 2.89
CA ASP A 158 9.09 9.17 2.54
C ASP A 158 8.56 7.86 3.13
N ASN A 159 7.26 7.86 3.46
CA ASN A 159 6.64 6.76 4.19
C ASN A 159 5.32 6.34 3.55
N SER A 160 5.33 5.23 2.84
CA SER A 160 4.15 4.59 2.26
C SER A 160 3.45 3.58 3.20
N GLY A 161 3.91 3.47 4.46
CA GLY A 161 3.31 2.60 5.47
C GLY A 161 4.19 1.42 5.88
N THR A 162 3.56 0.26 6.11
CA THR A 162 4.22 -0.95 6.64
C THR A 162 3.69 -2.20 5.93
N ILE A 163 4.59 -3.07 5.49
CA ILE A 163 4.26 -4.41 5.00
C ILE A 163 5.09 -5.41 5.82
N THR A 164 4.44 -6.12 6.74
CA THR A 164 5.11 -7.08 7.63
C THR A 164 4.34 -8.38 7.75
N TYR A 165 5.09 -9.50 7.82
CA TYR A 165 4.52 -10.84 7.84
C TYR A 165 3.42 -11.03 6.79
N THR A 166 3.80 -10.74 5.55
CA THR A 166 2.88 -10.71 4.40
C THR A 166 3.32 -11.69 3.34
N ARG A 167 2.36 -12.37 2.71
CA ARG A 167 2.58 -13.23 1.55
C ARG A 167 1.91 -12.60 0.34
N ILE A 168 2.63 -12.49 -0.77
CA ILE A 168 2.13 -12.04 -2.07
C ILE A 168 2.38 -13.18 -3.06
N GLU A 169 1.30 -13.75 -3.58
CA GLU A 169 1.34 -14.99 -4.34
C GLU A 169 0.66 -14.83 -5.70
N TYR A 170 1.24 -15.42 -6.75
CA TYR A 170 0.67 -15.53 -8.10
C TYR A 170 0.42 -14.20 -8.80
N ALA A 171 1.17 -13.15 -8.42
CA ALA A 171 1.14 -11.82 -9.03
C ALA A 171 1.92 -11.76 -10.34
N GLY A 172 2.20 -10.57 -10.86
CA GLY A 172 3.05 -10.36 -12.02
C GLY A 172 2.30 -10.32 -13.34
N ALA A 173 1.00 -9.96 -13.37
CA ALA A 173 0.23 -9.95 -14.62
C ALA A 173 0.84 -9.01 -15.67
N ILE A 174 0.87 -9.46 -16.91
CA ILE A 174 1.33 -8.67 -18.08
C ILE A 174 0.46 -7.42 -18.22
N TYR A 175 1.07 -6.24 -18.07
CA TYR A 175 0.37 -4.96 -18.22
C TYR A 175 0.17 -4.59 -19.68
N ASN A 176 1.19 -4.78 -20.50
CA ASN A 176 1.17 -4.62 -21.95
C ASN A 176 2.33 -5.42 -22.59
N SER A 177 2.62 -5.20 -23.88
CA SER A 177 3.69 -5.95 -24.58
C SER A 177 5.12 -5.68 -24.09
N GLU A 178 5.33 -4.67 -23.25
CA GLU A 178 6.67 -4.22 -22.82
C GLU A 178 6.81 -4.13 -21.29
N LYS A 179 5.72 -4.30 -20.55
CA LYS A 179 5.65 -4.03 -19.11
C LYS A 179 4.80 -5.06 -18.41
N GLU A 180 5.26 -5.47 -17.28
CA GLU A 180 4.58 -6.42 -16.40
C GLU A 180 4.47 -5.83 -14.99
N PHE A 181 3.61 -6.40 -14.19
CA PHE A 181 3.57 -6.14 -12.75
C PHE A 181 4.52 -7.12 -12.06
N ASN A 182 5.08 -6.72 -10.96
CA ASN A 182 5.84 -7.58 -10.06
C ASN A 182 4.99 -8.08 -8.88
N GLY A 183 5.53 -8.97 -8.08
CA GLY A 183 4.91 -9.28 -6.79
C GLY A 183 4.75 -8.03 -5.94
N LEU A 184 5.85 -7.30 -5.74
CA LEU A 184 5.89 -6.01 -5.03
C LEU A 184 6.74 -5.01 -5.83
N SER A 185 6.11 -3.97 -6.38
CA SER A 185 6.80 -2.90 -7.11
C SER A 185 6.96 -1.66 -6.23
N LEU A 186 8.19 -1.17 -6.10
CA LEU A 186 8.57 -0.07 -5.21
C LEU A 186 9.13 1.11 -5.99
N PHE A 187 8.27 2.01 -6.43
CA PHE A 187 8.62 3.19 -7.22
C PHE A 187 8.97 4.38 -6.31
N GLY A 188 10.24 4.74 -6.20
CA GLY A 188 10.70 5.89 -5.42
C GLY A 188 10.28 5.86 -3.95
N VAL A 189 10.20 4.67 -3.37
CA VAL A 189 9.76 4.49 -1.96
C VAL A 189 10.88 4.87 -1.00
N GLY A 190 10.53 5.59 0.05
CA GLY A 190 11.49 6.14 1.02
C GLY A 190 11.77 5.26 2.22
N SER A 191 12.87 5.57 2.92
CA SER A 191 13.36 4.82 4.10
C SER A 191 12.44 4.88 5.32
N GLY A 192 11.40 5.72 5.30
CA GLY A 192 10.35 5.72 6.31
C GLY A 192 9.35 4.57 6.17
N THR A 193 9.33 3.89 5.02
CA THR A 193 8.49 2.72 4.76
C THR A 193 9.14 1.48 5.35
N LYS A 194 8.35 0.66 6.03
CA LYS A 194 8.82 -0.57 6.65
C LYS A 194 8.39 -1.81 5.87
N ILE A 195 9.36 -2.62 5.40
CA ILE A 195 9.10 -3.86 4.65
C ILE A 195 9.95 -4.98 5.25
N GLU A 196 9.32 -5.87 6.02
CA GLU A 196 9.99 -6.96 6.73
C GLU A 196 9.15 -8.23 6.77
N TYR A 197 9.79 -9.39 6.76
CA TYR A 197 9.11 -10.69 6.81
C TYR A 197 8.08 -10.87 5.69
N VAL A 198 8.50 -10.63 4.45
CA VAL A 198 7.63 -10.74 3.27
C VAL A 198 8.03 -11.95 2.45
N GLN A 199 7.04 -12.72 2.03
CA GLN A 199 7.20 -13.78 1.03
C GLN A 199 6.55 -13.35 -0.29
N LEU A 200 7.29 -13.52 -1.38
CA LEU A 200 6.87 -13.33 -2.76
C LEU A 200 6.95 -14.70 -3.44
N TYR A 201 5.81 -15.18 -3.96
CA TYR A 201 5.70 -16.57 -4.38
C TYR A 201 5.02 -16.73 -5.73
N ALA A 202 5.71 -17.40 -6.66
CA ALA A 202 5.17 -17.86 -7.92
C ALA A 202 4.49 -16.73 -8.73
N GLY A 203 5.12 -15.56 -8.83
CA GLY A 203 4.77 -14.49 -9.76
C GLY A 203 5.19 -14.83 -11.18
N SER A 204 4.60 -14.17 -12.18
CA SER A 204 5.00 -14.32 -13.59
C SER A 204 6.09 -13.37 -14.04
N ASP A 205 6.46 -12.42 -13.21
CA ASP A 205 7.55 -11.50 -13.35
C ASP A 205 8.38 -11.49 -12.06
N ASP A 206 9.03 -10.38 -11.69
CA ASP A 206 9.90 -10.34 -10.51
C ASP A 206 9.14 -10.55 -9.20
N GLY A 207 9.85 -11.08 -8.23
CA GLY A 207 9.35 -11.14 -6.86
C GLY A 207 9.18 -9.72 -6.30
N ILE A 208 10.26 -8.95 -6.26
CA ILE A 208 10.28 -7.55 -5.82
C ILE A 208 11.19 -6.74 -6.72
N GLU A 209 10.71 -5.58 -7.17
CA GLU A 209 11.50 -4.64 -7.94
C GLU A 209 11.49 -3.23 -7.35
N PHE A 210 12.69 -2.60 -7.34
CA PHE A 210 12.92 -1.26 -6.81
C PHE A 210 13.27 -0.30 -7.95
N PHE A 211 12.39 0.65 -8.21
CA PHE A 211 12.60 1.74 -9.18
C PHE A 211 13.10 2.99 -8.44
N GLY A 212 14.38 3.06 -8.14
CA GLY A 212 14.94 4.11 -7.29
C GLY A 212 14.43 4.08 -5.86
N GLY A 213 14.56 5.20 -5.16
CA GLY A 213 14.15 5.30 -3.77
C GLY A 213 15.23 4.89 -2.77
N THR A 214 14.87 4.86 -1.49
CA THR A 214 15.79 4.63 -0.37
C THR A 214 15.24 3.64 0.66
N VAL A 215 14.17 2.92 0.31
CA VAL A 215 13.54 1.96 1.20
C VAL A 215 14.49 0.81 1.54
N ASN A 216 14.46 0.38 2.79
CA ASN A 216 15.19 -0.77 3.28
C ASN A 216 14.26 -1.97 3.43
N THR A 217 14.77 -3.17 3.17
CA THR A 217 14.01 -4.40 3.40
C THR A 217 14.79 -5.41 4.22
N LYS A 218 14.05 -6.27 4.95
CA LYS A 218 14.65 -7.28 5.81
C LYS A 218 13.80 -8.54 5.90
N TYR A 219 14.46 -9.70 5.91
CA TYR A 219 13.78 -11.00 5.97
C TYR A 219 12.80 -11.23 4.81
N ILE A 220 13.29 -11.12 3.57
CA ILE A 220 12.50 -11.33 2.37
C ILE A 220 12.76 -12.74 1.82
N VAL A 221 11.70 -13.45 1.54
CA VAL A 221 11.73 -14.74 0.83
C VAL A 221 11.07 -14.55 -0.52
N SER A 222 11.84 -14.66 -1.60
CA SER A 222 11.34 -14.61 -2.97
C SER A 222 11.59 -15.95 -3.64
N ASN A 223 10.55 -16.64 -4.06
CA ASN A 223 10.71 -17.98 -4.60
C ASN A 223 9.72 -18.32 -5.71
N GLU A 224 10.24 -18.99 -6.71
CA GLU A 224 9.53 -19.54 -7.86
C GLU A 224 8.85 -18.46 -8.72
N ASN A 225 9.34 -17.21 -8.73
CA ASN A 225 8.93 -16.17 -9.65
C ASN A 225 9.54 -16.45 -11.04
N GLU A 226 8.83 -16.06 -12.11
CA GLU A 226 9.15 -16.52 -13.46
C GLU A 226 10.17 -15.63 -14.18
N ASP A 227 10.50 -14.43 -13.67
CA ASP A 227 11.66 -13.67 -14.07
C ASP A 227 12.67 -13.62 -12.90
N ASP A 228 12.96 -12.52 -12.29
CA ASP A 228 14.00 -12.44 -11.26
C ASP A 228 13.41 -12.53 -9.85
N GLN A 229 14.20 -13.00 -8.89
CA GLN A 229 13.70 -13.03 -7.51
C GLN A 229 13.78 -11.64 -6.87
N PHE A 230 14.80 -10.87 -7.22
CA PHE A 230 15.04 -9.51 -6.73
C PHE A 230 15.60 -8.68 -7.88
N ASP A 231 14.97 -7.52 -8.14
CA ASP A 231 15.50 -6.56 -9.11
C ASP A 231 15.55 -5.14 -8.53
N TRP A 232 16.51 -4.34 -9.02
CA TRP A 232 16.56 -2.91 -8.74
C TRP A 232 17.14 -2.12 -9.90
N THR A 233 16.59 -0.93 -10.10
CA THR A 233 16.98 0.01 -11.16
C THR A 233 16.89 1.45 -10.67
N GLU A 234 17.10 2.41 -11.56
CA GLU A 234 16.89 3.85 -11.36
C GLU A 234 17.56 4.45 -10.12
N GLY A 235 18.69 3.86 -9.70
CA GLY A 235 19.51 4.37 -8.61
C GLY A 235 18.90 4.13 -7.22
N TRP A 236 18.16 3.05 -7.03
CA TRP A 236 17.76 2.64 -5.69
C TRP A 236 18.99 2.62 -4.76
N ASN A 237 18.83 3.16 -3.54
CA ASN A 237 19.90 3.40 -2.59
C ASN A 237 19.50 3.04 -1.15
N GLY A 238 18.84 1.91 -1.00
CA GLY A 238 18.50 1.32 0.29
C GLY A 238 19.47 0.24 0.73
N THR A 239 19.12 -0.47 1.79
CA THR A 239 19.84 -1.63 2.31
C THR A 239 18.92 -2.82 2.44
N ASN A 240 19.49 -4.00 2.23
CA ASN A 240 18.76 -5.25 2.34
C ASN A 240 19.49 -6.23 3.26
N GLU A 241 18.74 -6.89 4.11
CA GLU A 241 19.30 -7.88 5.04
C GLU A 241 18.47 -9.17 5.02
N PHE A 242 19.14 -10.31 5.04
CA PHE A 242 18.50 -11.63 5.13
C PHE A 242 17.49 -11.91 4.01
N TRP A 243 17.95 -11.76 2.79
CA TRP A 243 17.21 -12.18 1.62
C TRP A 243 17.45 -13.66 1.31
N TYR A 244 16.39 -14.35 0.94
CA TYR A 244 16.44 -15.70 0.42
C TYR A 244 15.72 -15.77 -0.92
N GLY A 245 16.45 -16.07 -1.99
CA GLY A 245 15.91 -16.28 -3.34
C GLY A 245 15.98 -17.75 -3.72
N LYS A 246 14.95 -18.26 -4.39
CA LYS A 246 14.93 -19.61 -4.96
C LYS A 246 14.25 -19.59 -6.31
N GLU A 247 15.01 -19.91 -7.34
CA GLU A 247 14.48 -20.06 -8.70
C GLU A 247 13.47 -21.21 -8.81
N GLY A 248 12.50 -21.02 -9.70
CA GLY A 248 11.55 -22.06 -10.09
C GLY A 248 12.22 -23.18 -10.89
N ARG A 249 11.55 -24.30 -11.06
CA ARG A 249 12.10 -25.44 -11.78
C ARG A 249 12.06 -25.28 -13.30
N SER A 250 11.19 -24.44 -13.84
CA SER A 250 10.92 -24.36 -15.28
C SER A 250 11.09 -22.96 -15.89
N LYS A 251 11.08 -21.93 -15.06
CA LYS A 251 11.24 -20.53 -15.44
C LYS A 251 12.00 -19.81 -14.33
N GLY A 252 12.38 -18.59 -14.57
CA GLY A 252 13.23 -17.77 -13.74
C GLY A 252 14.52 -17.46 -14.47
N THR A 253 14.94 -16.22 -14.46
CA THR A 253 16.12 -15.78 -15.20
C THR A 253 17.29 -15.56 -14.28
N ARG A 254 17.11 -14.87 -13.13
CA ARG A 254 18.19 -14.60 -12.18
C ARG A 254 17.71 -14.63 -10.72
N GLY A 255 18.62 -14.92 -9.84
CA GLY A 255 18.40 -14.69 -8.41
C GLY A 255 18.34 -13.20 -8.08
N ILE A 256 19.21 -12.41 -8.75
CA ILE A 256 19.27 -10.95 -8.62
C ILE A 256 19.57 -10.35 -10.00
N GLU A 257 18.75 -9.40 -10.44
CA GLU A 257 19.10 -8.42 -11.46
C GLU A 257 19.45 -7.08 -10.78
N ALA A 258 20.50 -6.42 -11.26
CA ALA A 258 20.97 -5.16 -10.71
C ALA A 258 21.28 -4.22 -11.83
N ALA A 259 20.38 -3.31 -12.12
CA ALA A 259 20.54 -2.32 -13.16
C ALA A 259 20.63 -0.89 -12.58
N ASN A 260 20.89 0.05 -13.47
CA ASN A 260 20.89 1.46 -13.16
C ASN A 260 20.46 2.24 -14.40
N ASN A 261 20.18 3.51 -14.26
CA ASN A 261 19.94 4.38 -15.39
C ASN A 261 21.23 4.57 -16.20
N SER A 262 21.20 4.22 -17.48
CA SER A 262 22.36 4.34 -18.38
C SER A 262 22.87 5.77 -18.58
N SER A 263 22.02 6.76 -18.34
CA SER A 263 22.34 8.19 -18.48
C SER A 263 22.75 8.87 -17.18
N ASN A 264 22.52 8.22 -16.04
CA ASN A 264 22.83 8.76 -14.73
C ASN A 264 23.03 7.63 -13.69
N ASN A 265 24.26 7.41 -13.30
CA ASN A 265 24.65 6.36 -12.35
C ASN A 265 24.82 6.84 -10.90
N LEU A 266 24.32 8.03 -10.58
CA LEU A 266 24.27 8.51 -9.19
C LEU A 266 23.22 7.72 -8.40
N LEU A 267 23.39 7.64 -7.11
CA LEU A 267 22.51 6.96 -6.16
C LEU A 267 22.57 5.41 -6.21
N THR A 268 23.46 4.82 -6.98
CA THR A 268 23.63 3.35 -6.98
C THR A 268 24.20 2.89 -5.64
N PRO A 269 23.62 1.88 -4.97
CA PRO A 269 24.20 1.29 -3.78
C PRO A 269 25.54 0.65 -4.12
N ILE A 270 26.50 0.75 -3.19
CA ILE A 270 27.73 -0.03 -3.27
C ILE A 270 27.38 -1.43 -2.72
N SER A 271 27.38 -2.42 -3.60
CA SER A 271 27.27 -3.81 -3.16
C SER A 271 28.62 -4.23 -2.56
N ASN A 272 28.61 -4.65 -1.32
CA ASN A 272 29.75 -5.27 -0.64
C ASN A 272 29.61 -6.78 -0.67
#